data_cd8ec6ca34b54f9099eb0319118f056e
#
_entry.id   cd8ec6ca34b54f9099eb0319118f056e
#
_cell.length_a   1.000
_cell.length_b   1.000
_cell.length_c   1.000
_cell.angle_alpha   90.00
_cell.angle_beta   90.00
_cell.angle_gamma   90.00
#
_symmetry.space_group_name_H-M   'P 1'
#
loop_
_entity.id
_entity.type
_entity.pdbx_description
1 polymer ?
#
loop_
_entity_poly.entity_id
_entity_poly.type
_entity_poly.pdbx_seq_one_letter_code
_entity_poly.pdbx_strand_id
1 'polypeptide(L)'
;MILKKQLQTHLTFIARDRDPYLATAGHFFVQQYIREQFEQWGSVEIHTFEVKGKVCKNLILNLPSQERFSKRNLPPILIGAHYDAVPGTPGADDNATGVAVLLELARMFATEPAKYPLRLVAFDMEEYGLVGSADYAAKLKQEKRSLRLMMSLEMLGYCNATPGSQNYPPPLERFYPNHGDFIALIGNLRTLPDLINLSRSIRQSGTPSEWLPVPNRGLIVRDTRRSDHAPFWDAGYPAIMVTDTANMRNPHYHKPSDTIATLNLNFLTGVCEGLEKGIRKL
;
A
#
# COMPACT_ATOMS: atom_id res chain seq x y z
N MET A 1 18.37 -11.55 -4.24
CA MET A 1 17.84 -12.72 -4.99
C MET A 1 16.60 -13.35 -4.34
N ILE A 2 16.60 -13.63 -3.05
CA ILE A 2 15.49 -14.29 -2.34
C ILE A 2 14.21 -13.44 -2.35
N LEU A 3 14.28 -12.17 -1.92
CA LEU A 3 13.10 -11.28 -1.86
C LEU A 3 12.41 -11.12 -3.22
N LYS A 4 13.18 -10.88 -4.29
CA LYS A 4 12.60 -10.78 -5.64
C LYS A 4 11.81 -12.03 -6.04
N LYS A 5 12.32 -13.22 -5.73
CA LYS A 5 11.62 -14.48 -6.00
C LYS A 5 10.35 -14.63 -5.18
N GLN A 6 10.36 -14.21 -3.91
CA GLN A 6 9.19 -14.24 -3.04
C GLN A 6 8.09 -13.27 -3.55
N LEU A 7 8.45 -12.02 -3.87
CA LEU A 7 7.53 -11.05 -4.48
C LEU A 7 6.92 -11.60 -5.78
N GLN A 8 7.75 -12.19 -6.66
CA GLN A 8 7.27 -12.82 -7.89
C GLN A 8 6.31 -13.98 -7.59
N THR A 9 6.58 -14.79 -6.58
CA THR A 9 5.68 -15.87 -6.16
C THR A 9 4.34 -15.31 -5.71
N HIS A 10 4.31 -14.30 -4.84
CA HIS A 10 3.06 -13.66 -4.43
C HIS A 10 2.27 -13.12 -5.62
N LEU A 11 2.94 -12.44 -6.56
CA LEU A 11 2.29 -11.92 -7.76
C LEU A 11 1.62 -13.03 -8.59
N THR A 12 2.22 -14.24 -8.74
CA THR A 12 1.61 -15.34 -9.48
C THR A 12 0.32 -15.86 -8.86
N PHE A 13 0.15 -15.70 -7.55
CA PHE A 13 -1.08 -16.07 -6.83
C PHE A 13 -2.12 -14.95 -6.80
N ILE A 14 -1.71 -13.68 -6.81
CA ILE A 14 -2.59 -12.54 -6.60
C ILE A 14 -3.05 -11.91 -7.92
N ALA A 15 -2.16 -11.78 -8.93
CA ALA A 15 -2.46 -11.11 -10.21
C ALA A 15 -3.42 -11.95 -11.07
N ARG A 16 -4.71 -11.80 -10.82
CA ARG A 16 -5.85 -12.42 -11.53
C ARG A 16 -7.07 -11.56 -11.40
N ASP A 17 -8.06 -11.76 -12.26
CA ASP A 17 -9.35 -11.10 -12.08
C ASP A 17 -9.92 -11.48 -10.71
N ARG A 18 -10.12 -10.47 -9.86
CA ARG A 18 -10.54 -10.61 -8.47
C ARG A 18 -11.53 -9.53 -8.06
N ASP A 19 -12.38 -9.16 -9.02
CA ASP A 19 -13.50 -8.27 -8.72
C ASP A 19 -14.46 -8.93 -7.73
N PRO A 20 -14.90 -8.23 -6.68
CA PRO A 20 -15.75 -8.82 -5.65
C PRO A 20 -17.15 -9.20 -6.13
N TYR A 21 -17.64 -8.69 -7.26
CA TYR A 21 -18.97 -8.99 -7.80
C TYR A 21 -18.93 -9.87 -9.06
N LEU A 22 -18.03 -9.61 -9.99
CA LEU A 22 -17.98 -10.26 -11.30
C LEU A 22 -16.95 -11.39 -11.39
N ALA A 23 -15.94 -11.39 -10.52
CA ALA A 23 -14.90 -12.42 -10.44
C ALA A 23 -14.76 -13.00 -9.02
N THR A 24 -15.89 -13.35 -8.42
CA THR A 24 -15.98 -13.75 -6.99
C THR A 24 -15.10 -14.94 -6.63
N ALA A 25 -14.86 -15.88 -7.55
CA ALA A 25 -13.97 -17.02 -7.31
C ALA A 25 -12.50 -16.57 -7.18
N GLY A 26 -12.04 -15.67 -8.05
CA GLY A 26 -10.71 -15.07 -7.98
C GLY A 26 -10.54 -14.21 -6.74
N HIS A 27 -11.55 -13.40 -6.41
CA HIS A 27 -11.56 -12.59 -5.20
C HIS A 27 -11.48 -13.45 -3.93
N PHE A 28 -12.30 -14.50 -3.83
CA PHE A 28 -12.25 -15.44 -2.71
C PHE A 28 -10.89 -16.15 -2.61
N PHE A 29 -10.35 -16.60 -3.77
CA PHE A 29 -9.05 -17.24 -3.80
C PHE A 29 -7.95 -16.32 -3.24
N VAL A 30 -7.89 -15.07 -3.70
CA VAL A 30 -6.88 -14.11 -3.24
C VAL A 30 -7.07 -13.77 -1.76
N GLN A 31 -8.31 -13.61 -1.31
CA GLN A 31 -8.63 -13.41 0.11
C GLN A 31 -8.10 -14.57 0.98
N GLN A 32 -8.33 -15.84 0.56
CA GLN A 32 -7.81 -17.01 1.28
C GLN A 32 -6.29 -17.07 1.24
N TYR A 33 -5.67 -16.82 0.08
CA TYR A 33 -4.22 -16.78 -0.05
C TYR A 33 -3.59 -15.78 0.93
N ILE A 34 -4.09 -14.54 0.98
CA ILE A 34 -3.59 -13.51 1.91
C ILE A 34 -3.76 -13.98 3.36
N ARG A 35 -4.92 -14.53 3.69
CA ARG A 35 -5.20 -15.05 5.03
C ARG A 35 -4.19 -16.13 5.42
N GLU A 36 -3.97 -17.13 4.58
CA GLU A 36 -3.01 -18.22 4.80
C GLU A 36 -1.57 -17.69 4.96
N GLN A 37 -1.18 -16.67 4.19
CA GLN A 37 0.13 -16.04 4.35
C GLN A 37 0.24 -15.30 5.69
N PHE A 38 -0.76 -14.56 6.09
CA PHE A 38 -0.78 -13.87 7.40
C PHE A 38 -0.79 -14.84 8.57
N GLU A 39 -1.54 -15.95 8.48
CA GLU A 39 -1.64 -16.98 9.53
C GLU A 39 -0.30 -17.66 9.83
N GLN A 40 0.68 -17.61 8.92
CA GLN A 40 2.05 -18.08 9.20
C GLN A 40 2.76 -17.23 10.27
N TRP A 41 2.32 -15.98 10.46
CA TRP A 41 2.99 -15.00 11.32
C TRP A 41 2.18 -14.58 12.53
N GLY A 42 0.90 -14.93 12.60
CA GLY A 42 0.04 -14.62 13.73
C GLY A 42 -1.44 -14.88 13.45
N SER A 43 -2.27 -14.63 14.44
CA SER A 43 -3.73 -14.72 14.27
C SER A 43 -4.24 -13.59 13.39
N VAL A 44 -5.11 -13.92 12.44
CA VAL A 44 -5.74 -12.95 11.53
C VAL A 44 -7.05 -12.46 12.14
N GLU A 45 -7.12 -11.16 12.41
CA GLU A 45 -8.37 -10.46 12.75
C GLU A 45 -9.15 -10.17 11.46
N ILE A 46 -10.44 -10.46 11.45
CA ILE A 46 -11.34 -10.16 10.33
C ILE A 46 -12.18 -8.93 10.70
N HIS A 47 -12.06 -7.87 9.91
CA HIS A 47 -12.94 -6.72 9.98
C HIS A 47 -14.01 -6.85 8.89
N THR A 48 -15.27 -7.05 9.29
CA THR A 48 -16.40 -7.20 8.38
C THR A 48 -17.17 -5.89 8.23
N PHE A 49 -17.61 -5.61 7.02
CA PHE A 49 -18.50 -4.50 6.68
C PHE A 49 -19.45 -4.92 5.55
N GLU A 50 -20.51 -4.16 5.33
CA GLU A 50 -21.53 -4.53 4.34
C GLU A 50 -21.62 -3.46 3.25
N VAL A 51 -21.68 -3.90 1.99
CA VAL A 51 -21.87 -3.05 0.82
C VAL A 51 -22.99 -3.64 -0.04
N LYS A 52 -24.11 -2.94 -0.16
CA LYS A 52 -25.26 -3.35 -0.98
C LYS A 52 -25.70 -4.81 -0.71
N GLY A 53 -25.76 -5.20 0.58
CA GLY A 53 -26.15 -6.55 0.99
C GLY A 53 -25.07 -7.63 0.88
N LYS A 54 -23.85 -7.25 0.45
CA LYS A 54 -22.70 -8.15 0.43
C LYS A 54 -21.80 -7.92 1.63
N VAL A 55 -21.46 -8.99 2.34
CA VAL A 55 -20.46 -8.96 3.41
C VAL A 55 -19.06 -8.99 2.80
N CYS A 56 -18.30 -7.94 3.05
CA CYS A 56 -16.90 -7.75 2.64
C CYS A 56 -15.98 -7.82 3.84
N LYS A 57 -14.68 -8.04 3.61
CA LYS A 57 -13.75 -8.34 4.72
C LYS A 57 -12.39 -7.69 4.49
N ASN A 58 -11.97 -6.85 5.43
CA ASN A 58 -10.55 -6.54 5.56
C ASN A 58 -9.86 -7.60 6.42
N LEU A 59 -8.65 -8.01 6.03
CA LEU A 59 -7.84 -8.99 6.75
C LEU A 59 -6.72 -8.26 7.49
N ILE A 60 -6.55 -8.54 8.79
CA ILE A 60 -5.64 -7.77 9.64
C ILE A 60 -4.69 -8.71 10.36
N LEU A 61 -3.39 -8.46 10.23
CA LEU A 61 -2.35 -9.09 11.02
C LEU A 61 -1.74 -8.05 11.96
N ASN A 62 -1.74 -8.35 13.27
CA ASN A 62 -1.09 -7.51 14.26
C ASN A 62 0.25 -8.12 14.67
N LEU A 63 1.33 -7.38 14.52
CA LEU A 63 2.68 -7.77 14.93
C LEU A 63 3.14 -6.93 16.13
N PRO A 64 3.76 -7.53 17.14
CA PRO A 64 4.24 -6.82 18.33
C PRO A 64 5.42 -5.90 17.98
N SER A 65 5.65 -4.91 18.84
CA SER A 65 6.91 -4.15 18.86
C SER A 65 8.05 -5.00 19.41
N GLN A 66 9.28 -4.53 19.20
CA GLN A 66 10.46 -5.09 19.88
C GLN A 66 10.22 -5.14 21.38
N GLU A 67 10.72 -6.20 22.04
CA GLU A 67 10.51 -6.46 23.47
C GLU A 67 10.88 -5.27 24.36
N ARG A 68 12.01 -4.60 24.07
CA ARG A 68 12.46 -3.39 24.79
C ARG A 68 11.47 -2.22 24.77
N PHE A 69 10.50 -2.21 23.83
CA PHE A 69 9.47 -1.19 23.70
C PHE A 69 8.07 -1.68 24.07
N SER A 70 7.87 -2.97 24.31
CA SER A 70 6.55 -3.60 24.54
C SER A 70 5.77 -2.95 25.69
N LYS A 71 6.47 -2.51 26.75
CA LYS A 71 5.87 -1.84 27.92
C LYS A 71 5.48 -0.38 27.69
N ARG A 72 5.83 0.23 26.53
CA ARG A 72 5.59 1.67 26.27
C ARG A 72 4.24 2.00 25.70
N ASN A 73 3.41 1.00 25.39
CA ASN A 73 2.09 1.18 24.76
C ASN A 73 2.12 2.13 23.56
N LEU A 74 3.10 1.96 22.67
CA LEU A 74 3.27 2.80 21.50
C LEU A 74 2.10 2.61 20.52
N PRO A 75 1.58 3.69 19.91
CA PRO A 75 0.55 3.55 18.89
C PRO A 75 1.11 2.82 17.66
N PRO A 76 0.34 1.91 17.03
CA PRO A 76 0.84 1.12 15.92
C PRO A 76 1.06 1.95 14.65
N ILE A 77 1.96 1.47 13.79
CA ILE A 77 2.02 1.85 12.39
C ILE A 77 1.08 0.90 11.64
N LEU A 78 0.13 1.44 10.89
CA LEU A 78 -0.74 0.69 10.00
C LEU A 78 -0.15 0.72 8.59
N ILE A 79 -0.03 -0.44 7.96
CA ILE A 79 0.39 -0.59 6.57
C ILE A 79 -0.72 -1.34 5.86
N GLY A 80 -1.26 -0.77 4.77
CA GLY A 80 -2.38 -1.36 4.05
C GLY A 80 -2.15 -1.43 2.55
N ALA A 81 -2.81 -2.40 1.90
CA ALA A 81 -2.94 -2.51 0.45
C ALA A 81 -4.31 -3.11 0.14
N HIS A 82 -4.98 -2.67 -0.92
CA HIS A 82 -6.23 -3.31 -1.32
C HIS A 82 -5.96 -4.58 -2.12
N TYR A 83 -6.89 -5.54 -2.00
CA TYR A 83 -6.75 -6.82 -2.67
C TYR A 83 -7.83 -7.11 -3.73
N ASP A 84 -8.86 -6.29 -3.83
CA ASP A 84 -9.78 -6.29 -4.96
C ASP A 84 -9.12 -5.73 -6.23
N ALA A 85 -9.78 -5.84 -7.37
CA ALA A 85 -9.32 -5.28 -8.64
C ALA A 85 -10.51 -4.87 -9.51
N VAL A 86 -10.28 -3.97 -10.46
CA VAL A 86 -11.25 -3.60 -11.48
C VAL A 86 -11.67 -4.82 -12.30
N PRO A 87 -12.98 -5.01 -12.59
CA PRO A 87 -13.46 -6.15 -13.35
C PRO A 87 -12.73 -6.37 -14.67
N GLY A 88 -12.37 -7.64 -14.97
CA GLY A 88 -11.73 -8.02 -16.22
C GLY A 88 -10.25 -7.65 -16.32
N THR A 89 -9.64 -7.23 -15.20
CA THR A 89 -8.19 -6.95 -15.14
C THR A 89 -7.48 -7.99 -14.27
N PRO A 90 -6.25 -8.41 -14.62
CA PRO A 90 -5.41 -9.16 -13.70
C PRO A 90 -4.94 -8.32 -12.52
N GLY A 91 -4.90 -6.99 -12.65
CA GLY A 91 -4.48 -6.05 -11.62
C GLY A 91 -3.13 -6.40 -11.02
N ALA A 92 -2.13 -6.61 -11.88
CA ALA A 92 -0.81 -7.01 -11.42
C ALA A 92 -0.08 -5.89 -10.70
N ASP A 93 -0.13 -4.68 -11.26
CA ASP A 93 0.34 -3.49 -10.58
C ASP A 93 -0.73 -2.97 -9.61
N ASP A 94 -1.97 -2.93 -10.07
CA ASP A 94 -3.14 -2.44 -9.34
C ASP A 94 -4.02 -3.58 -8.77
N ASN A 95 -3.82 -4.04 -7.56
CA ASN A 95 -2.77 -3.67 -6.63
C ASN A 95 -2.09 -4.94 -6.08
N ALA A 96 -1.83 -5.97 -6.97
CA ALA A 96 -1.14 -7.17 -6.51
C ALA A 96 0.30 -6.85 -6.04
N THR A 97 0.95 -5.78 -6.57
CA THR A 97 2.27 -5.34 -6.11
C THR A 97 2.23 -4.83 -4.68
N GLY A 98 1.24 -4.01 -4.32
CA GLY A 98 1.04 -3.53 -2.95
C GLY A 98 0.80 -4.67 -1.97
N VAL A 99 -0.07 -5.63 -2.34
CA VAL A 99 -0.32 -6.82 -1.51
C VAL A 99 0.93 -7.70 -1.37
N ALA A 100 1.70 -7.92 -2.44
CA ALA A 100 2.92 -8.71 -2.38
C ALA A 100 3.95 -8.09 -1.42
N VAL A 101 4.12 -6.77 -1.47
CA VAL A 101 4.99 -6.03 -0.54
C VAL A 101 4.45 -6.11 0.89
N LEU A 102 3.13 -6.00 1.09
CA LEU A 102 2.49 -6.12 2.40
C LEU A 102 2.79 -7.49 3.04
N LEU A 103 2.70 -8.59 2.27
CA LEU A 103 3.00 -9.95 2.73
C LEU A 103 4.48 -10.12 3.08
N GLU A 104 5.39 -9.56 2.29
CA GLU A 104 6.83 -9.62 2.59
C GLU A 104 7.21 -8.77 3.81
N LEU A 105 6.60 -7.61 4.00
CA LEU A 105 6.75 -6.82 5.22
C LEU A 105 6.22 -7.60 6.44
N ALA A 106 5.11 -8.34 6.30
CA ALA A 106 4.62 -9.21 7.36
C ALA A 106 5.67 -10.23 7.79
N ARG A 107 6.25 -10.95 6.83
CA ARG A 107 7.31 -11.93 7.07
C ARG A 107 8.55 -11.30 7.74
N MET A 108 9.02 -10.18 7.20
CA MET A 108 10.24 -9.51 7.71
C MET A 108 10.07 -9.02 9.13
N PHE A 109 8.93 -8.38 9.44
CA PHE A 109 8.68 -7.82 10.77
C PHE A 109 8.16 -8.83 11.80
N ALA A 110 7.64 -9.97 11.36
CA ALA A 110 7.38 -11.10 12.26
C ALA A 110 8.69 -11.75 12.72
N THR A 111 9.68 -11.85 11.82
CA THR A 111 11.00 -12.41 12.13
C THR A 111 11.84 -11.46 12.96
N GLU A 112 11.85 -10.18 12.63
CA GLU A 112 12.58 -9.13 13.35
C GLU A 112 11.66 -7.92 13.59
N PRO A 113 11.01 -7.82 14.76
CA PRO A 113 10.05 -6.78 15.06
C PRO A 113 10.58 -5.35 14.93
N ALA A 114 9.72 -4.41 14.55
CA ALA A 114 10.01 -2.98 14.51
C ALA A 114 9.91 -2.36 15.93
N LYS A 115 10.34 -1.11 16.05
CA LYS A 115 10.19 -0.31 17.29
C LYS A 115 8.70 -0.11 17.66
N TYR A 116 7.86 0.19 16.68
CA TYR A 116 6.42 0.33 16.86
C TYR A 116 5.72 -1.01 16.56
N PRO A 117 4.59 -1.32 17.23
CA PRO A 117 3.73 -2.41 16.79
C PRO A 117 3.28 -2.14 15.36
N LEU A 118 3.14 -3.18 14.55
CA LEU A 118 2.63 -3.06 13.19
C LEU A 118 1.24 -3.66 13.07
N ARG A 119 0.40 -3.02 12.29
CA ARG A 119 -0.91 -3.49 11.88
C ARG A 119 -0.95 -3.55 10.37
N LEU A 120 -0.90 -4.75 9.81
CA LEU A 120 -0.89 -5.00 8.38
C LEU A 120 -2.33 -5.31 7.94
N VAL A 121 -2.84 -4.58 6.96
CA VAL A 121 -4.26 -4.67 6.57
C VAL A 121 -4.37 -4.87 5.06
N ALA A 122 -4.97 -5.99 4.64
CA ALA A 122 -5.43 -6.14 3.27
C ALA A 122 -6.87 -5.62 3.20
N PHE A 123 -7.08 -4.51 2.49
CA PHE A 123 -8.38 -3.84 2.33
C PHE A 123 -9.18 -4.46 1.19
N ASP A 124 -10.50 -4.54 1.37
CA ASP A 124 -11.46 -4.93 0.35
C ASP A 124 -12.22 -3.72 -0.17
N MET A 125 -12.74 -3.78 -1.41
CA MET A 125 -13.64 -2.78 -1.98
C MET A 125 -13.01 -1.39 -2.13
N GLU A 126 -11.73 -1.31 -2.41
CA GLU A 126 -11.05 -0.05 -2.74
C GLU A 126 -11.58 0.51 -4.06
N GLU A 127 -11.65 -0.33 -5.09
CA GLU A 127 -12.09 0.00 -6.45
C GLU A 127 -13.56 0.44 -6.52
N TYR A 128 -14.31 0.20 -5.48
CA TYR A 128 -15.69 0.64 -5.31
C TYR A 128 -15.82 1.92 -4.46
N GLY A 129 -14.73 2.66 -4.30
CA GLY A 129 -14.71 3.96 -3.65
C GLY A 129 -14.12 3.94 -2.24
N LEU A 130 -13.04 3.19 -2.01
CA LEU A 130 -12.28 3.14 -0.75
C LEU A 130 -13.13 2.62 0.43
N VAL A 131 -14.13 1.75 0.15
CA VAL A 131 -15.16 1.43 1.15
C VAL A 131 -14.57 0.71 2.36
N GLY A 132 -13.70 -0.29 2.14
CA GLY A 132 -13.12 -1.07 3.24
C GLY A 132 -12.21 -0.25 4.14
N SER A 133 -11.38 0.61 3.57
CA SER A 133 -10.53 1.52 4.34
C SER A 133 -11.31 2.63 5.02
N ALA A 134 -12.39 3.13 4.40
CA ALA A 134 -13.26 4.15 4.98
C ALA A 134 -14.00 3.62 6.22
N ASP A 135 -14.60 2.43 6.12
CA ASP A 135 -15.29 1.77 7.23
C ASP A 135 -14.32 1.50 8.39
N TYR A 136 -13.12 0.98 8.05
CA TYR A 136 -12.10 0.70 9.07
C TYR A 136 -11.56 1.97 9.75
N ALA A 137 -11.30 3.03 8.99
CA ALA A 137 -10.86 4.31 9.55
C ALA A 137 -11.93 4.92 10.47
N ALA A 138 -13.21 4.83 10.10
CA ALA A 138 -14.34 5.27 10.92
C ALA A 138 -14.44 4.47 12.23
N LYS A 139 -14.30 3.14 12.17
CA LYS A 139 -14.26 2.27 13.35
C LYS A 139 -13.12 2.66 14.30
N LEU A 140 -11.89 2.81 13.79
CA LEU A 140 -10.75 3.20 14.63
C LEU A 140 -10.98 4.57 15.29
N LYS A 141 -11.59 5.53 14.58
CA LYS A 141 -11.94 6.84 15.12
C LYS A 141 -13.01 6.74 16.21
N GLN A 142 -14.05 5.96 15.99
CA GLN A 142 -15.12 5.71 16.97
C GLN A 142 -14.57 5.06 18.26
N GLU A 143 -13.67 4.09 18.11
CA GLU A 143 -12.98 3.43 19.21
C GLU A 143 -11.86 4.28 19.85
N LYS A 144 -11.64 5.50 19.36
CA LYS A 144 -10.57 6.41 19.82
C LYS A 144 -9.17 5.77 19.78
N ARG A 145 -8.95 4.89 18.82
CA ARG A 145 -7.65 4.25 18.61
C ARG A 145 -6.68 5.22 17.96
N SER A 146 -5.48 5.33 18.49
CA SER A 146 -4.41 6.15 17.90
C SER A 146 -3.57 5.33 16.92
N LEU A 147 -3.09 5.99 15.87
CA LEU A 147 -2.07 5.46 14.95
C LEU A 147 -0.84 6.38 14.99
N ARG A 148 0.35 5.79 14.97
CA ARG A 148 1.61 6.52 14.76
C ARG A 148 1.68 7.04 13.32
N LEU A 149 1.30 6.20 12.37
CA LEU A 149 1.28 6.47 10.94
C LEU A 149 0.41 5.42 10.25
N MET A 150 -0.29 5.81 9.19
CA MET A 150 -0.86 4.89 8.21
C MET A 150 -0.09 5.01 6.90
N MET A 151 0.25 3.88 6.26
CA MET A 151 0.83 3.82 4.93
C MET A 151 -0.06 2.98 4.02
N SER A 152 -0.52 3.56 2.91
CA SER A 152 -1.16 2.84 1.81
C SER A 152 -0.11 2.47 0.77
N LEU A 153 -0.04 1.20 0.41
CA LEU A 153 0.79 0.67 -0.66
C LEU A 153 -0.08 0.57 -1.91
N GLU A 154 0.22 1.40 -2.91
CA GLU A 154 -0.64 1.62 -4.07
C GLU A 154 0.16 1.58 -5.36
N MET A 155 0.07 0.49 -6.12
CA MET A 155 0.85 0.32 -7.35
C MET A 155 2.33 0.61 -7.16
N LEU A 156 3.16 -0.41 -7.08
CA LEU A 156 4.57 -0.29 -6.69
C LEU A 156 5.54 -0.84 -7.73
N GLY A 157 5.02 -1.32 -8.88
CA GLY A 157 5.79 -2.18 -9.77
C GLY A 157 6.08 -1.62 -11.15
N TYR A 158 5.39 -0.59 -11.63
CA TYR A 158 5.63 -0.04 -12.95
C TYR A 158 6.73 1.04 -12.93
N CYS A 159 7.70 0.90 -13.82
CA CYS A 159 8.86 1.78 -13.90
C CYS A 159 9.24 2.02 -15.36
N ASN A 160 9.40 3.31 -15.74
CA ASN A 160 9.82 3.70 -17.09
C ASN A 160 10.76 4.92 -17.02
N ALA A 161 12.04 4.71 -17.33
CA ALA A 161 13.07 5.75 -17.30
C ALA A 161 13.12 6.63 -18.58
N THR A 162 12.22 6.41 -19.54
CA THR A 162 12.18 7.21 -20.78
C THR A 162 11.77 8.65 -20.47
N PRO A 163 12.46 9.68 -20.96
CA PRO A 163 12.02 11.06 -20.82
C PRO A 163 10.59 11.26 -21.36
N GLY A 164 9.76 11.99 -20.62
CA GLY A 164 8.35 12.19 -20.94
C GLY A 164 7.41 11.07 -20.53
N SER A 165 7.90 10.05 -19.83
CA SER A 165 7.08 8.92 -19.35
C SER A 165 6.30 9.23 -18.07
N GLN A 166 6.49 10.39 -17.45
CA GLN A 166 5.79 10.82 -16.24
C GLN A 166 4.95 12.06 -16.52
N ASN A 167 3.67 11.97 -16.21
CA ASN A 167 2.73 13.09 -16.24
C ASN A 167 2.45 13.60 -14.83
N TYR A 168 2.01 14.87 -14.73
CA TYR A 168 1.66 15.51 -13.46
C TYR A 168 0.46 16.42 -13.60
N PRO A 169 -0.33 16.62 -12.52
CA PRO A 169 -1.22 17.77 -12.44
C PRO A 169 -0.41 19.08 -12.40
N PRO A 170 -0.82 20.14 -13.16
CA PRO A 170 -0.17 21.45 -13.07
C PRO A 170 -0.21 22.03 -11.63
N PRO A 171 0.85 22.65 -11.12
CA PRO A 171 2.15 22.94 -11.75
C PRO A 171 3.29 21.97 -11.35
N LEU A 172 2.96 20.74 -10.91
CA LEU A 172 3.94 19.82 -10.32
C LEU A 172 5.04 19.40 -11.30
N GLU A 173 4.79 19.42 -12.61
CA GLU A 173 5.76 19.10 -13.66
C GLU A 173 7.04 19.97 -13.62
N ARG A 174 6.97 21.14 -12.95
CA ARG A 174 8.12 22.05 -12.81
C ARG A 174 9.07 21.66 -11.68
N PHE A 175 8.65 20.76 -10.80
CA PHE A 175 9.37 20.45 -9.56
C PHE A 175 9.83 19.00 -9.49
N TYR A 176 9.30 18.12 -10.35
CA TYR A 176 9.56 16.69 -10.29
C TYR A 176 10.10 16.16 -11.62
N PRO A 177 10.79 14.98 -11.63
CA PRO A 177 11.36 14.38 -12.82
C PRO A 177 10.32 14.11 -13.91
N ASN A 178 10.67 14.27 -15.18
CA ASN A 178 9.80 13.95 -16.32
C ASN A 178 9.88 12.49 -16.78
N HIS A 179 10.54 11.63 -16.01
CA HIS A 179 10.66 10.20 -16.25
C HIS A 179 10.13 9.41 -15.05
N GLY A 180 9.53 8.26 -15.32
CA GLY A 180 8.77 7.49 -14.33
C GLY A 180 9.56 6.31 -13.75
N ASP A 181 10.74 6.53 -13.18
CA ASP A 181 11.58 5.50 -12.55
C ASP A 181 11.75 5.67 -11.04
N PHE A 182 10.90 6.46 -10.42
CA PHE A 182 10.89 6.69 -8.96
C PHE A 182 9.62 6.20 -8.29
N ILE A 183 9.69 5.96 -6.99
CA ILE A 183 8.52 5.78 -6.14
C ILE A 183 8.14 7.11 -5.49
N ALA A 184 6.86 7.46 -5.49
CA ALA A 184 6.34 8.67 -4.88
C ALA A 184 5.77 8.38 -3.48
N LEU A 185 6.05 9.27 -2.54
CA LEU A 185 5.48 9.28 -1.20
C LEU A 185 4.62 10.53 -1.04
N ILE A 186 3.31 10.37 -0.89
CA ILE A 186 2.37 11.49 -0.78
C ILE A 186 1.74 11.46 0.60
N GLY A 187 1.90 12.54 1.36
CA GLY A 187 1.42 12.56 2.75
C GLY A 187 0.92 13.93 3.20
N ASN A 188 0.12 13.95 4.27
CA ASN A 188 -0.31 15.22 4.86
C ASN A 188 0.86 15.92 5.59
N LEU A 189 0.72 17.22 5.88
CA LEU A 189 1.82 18.02 6.47
C LEU A 189 2.36 17.44 7.78
N ARG A 190 1.54 16.71 8.56
CA ARG A 190 1.97 16.04 9.79
C ARG A 190 2.98 14.94 9.56
N THR A 191 3.02 14.36 8.35
CA THR A 191 3.91 13.27 7.98
C THR A 191 5.21 13.73 7.32
N LEU A 192 5.48 15.03 7.25
CA LEU A 192 6.66 15.56 6.56
C LEU A 192 8.00 14.92 7.03
N PRO A 193 8.27 14.75 8.33
CA PRO A 193 9.48 14.05 8.77
C PRO A 193 9.53 12.59 8.32
N ASP A 194 8.39 11.91 8.29
CA ASP A 194 8.27 10.51 7.88
C ASP A 194 8.47 10.37 6.36
N LEU A 195 7.90 11.28 5.55
CA LEU A 195 8.13 11.37 4.10
C LEU A 195 9.62 11.46 3.78
N ILE A 196 10.33 12.37 4.44
CA ILE A 196 11.76 12.58 4.24
C ILE A 196 12.58 11.33 4.64
N ASN A 197 12.27 10.73 5.79
CA ASN A 197 12.99 9.56 6.30
C ASN A 197 12.75 8.32 5.44
N LEU A 198 11.50 8.05 5.03
CA LEU A 198 11.13 6.93 4.16
C LEU A 198 11.76 7.11 2.78
N SER A 199 11.63 8.29 2.14
CA SER A 199 12.24 8.57 0.85
C SER A 199 13.78 8.39 0.88
N ARG A 200 14.45 8.90 1.92
CA ARG A 200 15.89 8.69 2.10
C ARG A 200 16.23 7.21 2.21
N SER A 201 15.45 6.42 2.95
CA SER A 201 15.70 4.98 3.12
C SER A 201 15.50 4.21 1.82
N ILE A 202 14.48 4.58 1.02
CA ILE A 202 14.23 4.01 -0.31
C ILE A 202 15.40 4.34 -1.25
N ARG A 203 15.85 5.59 -1.28
CA ARG A 203 17.03 5.98 -2.07
C ARG A 203 18.30 5.23 -1.66
N GLN A 204 18.48 4.94 -0.37
CA GLN A 204 19.59 4.13 0.15
C GLN A 204 19.49 2.65 -0.25
N SER A 205 18.34 2.15 -0.69
CA SER A 205 18.21 0.81 -1.29
C SER A 205 18.47 0.79 -2.80
N GLY A 206 18.81 1.94 -3.39
CA GLY A 206 19.11 2.07 -4.82
C GLY A 206 17.90 2.41 -5.69
N THR A 207 16.73 2.64 -5.11
CA THR A 207 15.51 3.02 -5.84
C THR A 207 15.29 4.52 -5.74
N PRO A 208 15.14 5.26 -6.86
CA PRO A 208 14.77 6.66 -6.83
C PRO A 208 13.45 6.88 -6.13
N SER A 209 13.32 7.96 -5.38
CA SER A 209 12.11 8.28 -4.61
C SER A 209 11.89 9.76 -4.54
N GLU A 210 10.64 10.17 -4.75
CA GLU A 210 10.18 11.56 -4.59
C GLU A 210 9.10 11.63 -3.50
N TRP A 211 8.89 12.82 -2.92
CA TRP A 211 7.87 13.01 -1.90
C TRP A 211 7.12 14.32 -2.06
N LEU A 212 5.83 14.29 -1.79
CA LEU A 212 4.90 15.42 -1.90
C LEU A 212 4.11 15.58 -0.60
N PRO A 213 4.35 16.66 0.20
CA PRO A 213 3.48 16.99 1.30
C PRO A 213 2.26 17.74 0.79
N VAL A 214 1.06 17.27 1.13
CA VAL A 214 -0.18 17.90 0.69
C VAL A 214 -0.92 18.56 1.86
N PRO A 215 -1.31 19.83 1.71
CA PRO A 215 -2.13 20.53 2.70
C PRO A 215 -3.60 20.09 2.58
N ASN A 216 -4.40 20.49 3.57
CA ASN A 216 -5.85 20.33 3.55
C ASN A 216 -6.34 18.93 3.13
N ARG A 217 -5.69 17.88 3.65
CA ARG A 217 -6.04 16.48 3.37
C ARG A 217 -6.08 16.15 1.86
N GLY A 218 -5.28 16.82 1.04
CA GLY A 218 -5.19 16.58 -0.41
C GLY A 218 -6.37 17.13 -1.22
N LEU A 219 -7.29 17.89 -0.64
CA LEU A 219 -8.49 18.39 -1.35
C LEU A 219 -8.16 19.38 -2.48
N ILE A 220 -6.97 20.00 -2.45
CA ILE A 220 -6.51 20.94 -3.49
C ILE A 220 -6.08 20.17 -4.75
N VAL A 221 -5.43 19.01 -4.59
CA VAL A 221 -5.01 18.15 -5.69
C VAL A 221 -5.66 16.78 -5.51
N ARG A 222 -6.85 16.61 -6.08
CA ARG A 222 -7.72 15.44 -5.85
C ARG A 222 -7.05 14.11 -6.21
N ASP A 223 -6.14 14.09 -7.18
CA ASP A 223 -5.37 12.88 -7.55
C ASP A 223 -4.53 12.35 -6.41
N THR A 224 -4.17 13.18 -5.42
CA THR A 224 -3.45 12.72 -4.22
C THR A 224 -4.31 11.96 -3.22
N ARG A 225 -5.61 11.74 -3.52
CA ARG A 225 -6.59 11.08 -2.65
C ARG A 225 -7.10 9.74 -3.21
N ARG A 226 -6.43 9.19 -4.21
CA ARG A 226 -6.91 8.03 -4.98
C ARG A 226 -6.37 6.72 -4.43
N SER A 227 -6.38 6.53 -3.10
CA SER A 227 -6.06 5.27 -2.44
C SER A 227 -6.51 5.28 -0.97
N ASP A 228 -6.36 4.16 -0.30
CA ASP A 228 -6.82 3.84 1.06
C ASP A 228 -6.32 4.78 2.17
N HIS A 229 -5.29 5.59 1.94
CA HIS A 229 -4.83 6.61 2.90
C HIS A 229 -5.82 7.79 3.05
N ALA A 230 -6.63 8.08 2.02
CA ALA A 230 -7.49 9.25 2.01
C ALA A 230 -8.59 9.22 3.09
N PRO A 231 -9.31 8.10 3.34
CA PRO A 231 -10.23 7.99 4.46
C PRO A 231 -9.56 8.21 5.83
N PHE A 232 -8.29 7.81 5.98
CA PHE A 232 -7.53 8.07 7.21
C PHE A 232 -7.21 9.56 7.39
N TRP A 233 -6.91 10.29 6.30
CA TRP A 233 -6.81 11.75 6.37
C TRP A 233 -8.12 12.40 6.83
N ASP A 234 -9.27 11.92 6.33
CA ASP A 234 -10.59 12.42 6.71
C ASP A 234 -10.93 12.08 8.17
N ALA A 235 -10.49 10.94 8.65
CA ALA A 235 -10.60 10.55 10.06
C ALA A 235 -9.64 11.32 10.98
N GLY A 236 -8.66 12.06 10.43
CA GLY A 236 -7.69 12.90 11.17
C GLY A 236 -6.37 12.21 11.48
N TYR A 237 -6.10 11.05 10.90
CA TYR A 237 -4.85 10.31 11.10
C TYR A 237 -3.69 10.86 10.23
N PRO A 238 -2.43 10.74 10.70
CA PRO A 238 -1.27 10.89 9.84
C PRO A 238 -1.23 9.72 8.85
N ALA A 239 -1.22 10.01 7.54
CA ALA A 239 -1.19 8.95 6.54
C ALA A 239 -0.35 9.34 5.32
N ILE A 240 0.24 8.32 4.66
CA ILE A 240 1.09 8.42 3.48
C ILE A 240 0.59 7.39 2.46
N MET A 241 0.52 7.79 1.18
CA MET A 241 0.43 6.89 0.04
C MET A 241 1.83 6.67 -0.53
N VAL A 242 2.19 5.42 -0.77
CA VAL A 242 3.40 5.01 -1.48
C VAL A 242 2.96 4.49 -2.83
N THR A 243 3.41 5.10 -3.94
CA THR A 243 2.90 4.77 -5.27
C THR A 243 3.92 5.01 -6.38
N ASP A 244 3.81 4.25 -7.45
CA ASP A 244 4.51 4.53 -8.71
C ASP A 244 3.82 5.60 -9.55
N THR A 245 2.76 6.23 -9.01
CA THR A 245 1.93 7.27 -9.62
C THR A 245 0.84 6.80 -10.59
N ALA A 246 0.55 5.50 -10.66
CA ALA A 246 -0.60 4.93 -11.33
C ALA A 246 -0.84 5.47 -12.77
N ASN A 247 -2.02 5.96 -13.06
CA ASN A 247 -2.41 6.48 -14.38
C ASN A 247 -1.57 7.65 -14.90
N MET A 248 -0.77 8.29 -14.06
CA MET A 248 0.15 9.35 -14.50
C MET A 248 1.41 8.80 -15.18
N ARG A 249 1.64 7.48 -15.10
CA ARG A 249 2.81 6.80 -15.65
C ARG A 249 2.45 5.50 -16.36
N ASN A 250 1.63 4.64 -15.73
CA ASN A 250 1.35 3.28 -16.18
C ASN A 250 0.25 3.27 -17.25
N PRO A 251 0.57 2.92 -18.54
CA PRO A 251 -0.42 2.85 -19.60
C PRO A 251 -1.38 1.67 -19.48
N HIS A 252 -1.11 0.72 -18.56
CA HIS A 252 -1.89 -0.49 -18.31
C HIS A 252 -2.92 -0.32 -17.18
N TYR A 253 -2.90 0.81 -16.48
CA TYR A 253 -3.80 1.13 -15.37
C TYR A 253 -5.26 0.86 -15.73
N HIS A 254 -5.96 0.05 -14.92
CA HIS A 254 -7.36 -0.38 -15.10
C HIS A 254 -7.64 -1.10 -16.44
N LYS A 255 -6.65 -1.79 -17.01
CA LYS A 255 -6.79 -2.50 -18.30
C LYS A 255 -6.47 -3.99 -18.16
N PRO A 256 -7.01 -4.84 -19.06
CA PRO A 256 -6.65 -6.26 -19.12
C PRO A 256 -5.15 -6.51 -19.37
N SER A 257 -4.42 -5.49 -19.83
CA SER A 257 -2.97 -5.54 -20.05
C SER A 257 -2.14 -5.29 -18.79
N ASP A 258 -2.76 -4.98 -17.62
CA ASP A 258 -2.05 -4.90 -16.35
C ASP A 258 -1.68 -6.31 -15.86
N THR A 259 -0.55 -6.80 -16.33
CA THR A 259 -0.05 -8.16 -16.10
C THR A 259 1.33 -8.14 -15.46
N ILE A 260 1.76 -9.28 -14.90
CA ILE A 260 3.10 -9.41 -14.28
C ILE A 260 4.23 -9.08 -15.29
N ALA A 261 4.00 -9.29 -16.58
CA ALA A 261 5.00 -9.00 -17.62
C ALA A 261 5.29 -7.50 -17.79
N THR A 262 4.40 -6.61 -17.35
CA THR A 262 4.60 -5.16 -17.41
C THR A 262 5.36 -4.60 -16.23
N LEU A 263 5.62 -5.40 -15.19
CA LEU A 263 6.24 -4.98 -13.95
C LEU A 263 7.78 -5.01 -14.02
N ASN A 264 8.41 -4.06 -13.33
CA ASN A 264 9.83 -4.10 -13.06
C ASN A 264 10.10 -4.68 -11.66
N LEU A 265 10.39 -5.98 -11.60
CA LEU A 265 10.62 -6.68 -10.34
C LEU A 265 11.88 -6.20 -9.57
N ASN A 266 12.86 -5.58 -10.24
CA ASN A 266 13.99 -4.98 -9.53
C ASN A 266 13.57 -3.70 -8.81
N PHE A 267 12.77 -2.86 -9.48
CA PHE A 267 12.19 -1.67 -8.89
C PHE A 267 11.30 -2.01 -7.69
N LEU A 268 10.36 -2.96 -7.85
CA LEU A 268 9.50 -3.44 -6.77
C LEU A 268 10.30 -3.97 -5.56
N THR A 269 11.38 -4.73 -5.83
CA THR A 269 12.27 -5.26 -4.78
C THR A 269 12.94 -4.12 -4.01
N GLY A 270 13.48 -3.13 -4.72
CA GLY A 270 14.13 -1.98 -4.09
C GLY A 270 13.16 -1.11 -3.28
N VAL A 271 11.91 -0.96 -3.75
CA VAL A 271 10.84 -0.30 -2.97
C VAL A 271 10.56 -1.06 -1.67
N CYS A 272 10.39 -2.39 -1.74
CA CYS A 272 10.14 -3.22 -0.56
C CYS A 272 11.28 -3.14 0.46
N GLU A 273 12.54 -3.28 0.02
CA GLU A 273 13.73 -3.14 0.89
C GLU A 273 13.84 -1.74 1.49
N GLY A 274 13.53 -0.72 0.71
CA GLY A 274 13.56 0.66 1.17
C GLY A 274 12.51 0.97 2.21
N LEU A 275 11.30 0.44 2.03
CA LEU A 275 10.21 0.56 3.01
C LEU A 275 10.55 -0.17 4.31
N GLU A 276 11.05 -1.40 4.23
CA GLU A 276 11.48 -2.14 5.41
C GLU A 276 12.52 -1.35 6.21
N LYS A 277 13.60 -0.88 5.57
CA LYS A 277 14.64 -0.05 6.20
C LYS A 277 14.07 1.26 6.78
N GLY A 278 13.14 1.88 6.07
CA GLY A 278 12.50 3.11 6.49
C GLY A 278 11.63 2.93 7.73
N ILE A 279 10.79 1.90 7.76
CA ILE A 279 9.91 1.58 8.89
C ILE A 279 10.71 1.27 10.16
N ARG A 280 11.88 0.59 10.05
CA ARG A 280 12.77 0.34 11.18
C ARG A 280 13.35 1.62 11.81
N LYS A 281 13.44 2.70 11.04
CA LYS A 281 13.99 4.00 11.50
C LYS A 281 12.92 4.96 12.07
N LEU A 282 11.62 4.63 11.93
CA LEU A 282 10.54 5.42 12.53
C LEU A 282 10.49 5.22 14.05
#